data_b9218150b4c431df4e06f6d0629b5a30
#
_entry.id   b9218150b4c431df4e06f6d0629b5a30
#
_cell.length_a   1.000
_cell.length_b   1.000
_cell.length_c   1.000
_cell.angle_alpha   90.00
_cell.angle_beta   90.00
_cell.angle_gamma   90.00
#
_symmetry.space_group_name_H-M   'P 1'
#
loop_
_entity.id
_entity.type
_entity.pdbx_description
1 polymer ?
#
loop_
_entity_poly.entity_id
_entity_poly.type
_entity_poly.pdbx_seq_one_letter_code
_entity_poly.pdbx_strand_id
1 'polypeptide(L)' 'MSGPLIIITGLIYAYVAAEQWLVQHNPHMAMVYAGYAFSNVGMYLLI' A
#
# COMPACT_ATOMS: atom_id res chain seq x y z
N MET A 1 -9.80 12.05 7.47
CA MET A 1 -8.55 12.08 6.70
C MET A 1 -8.88 12.52 5.28
N SER A 2 -8.06 13.35 4.67
CA SER A 2 -8.36 13.82 3.31
C SER A 2 -8.09 12.74 2.27
N GLY A 3 -8.89 12.74 1.20
CA GLY A 3 -8.74 11.78 0.11
C GLY A 3 -7.34 11.77 -0.52
N PRO A 4 -6.77 12.95 -0.83
CA PRO A 4 -5.41 13.00 -1.38
C PRO A 4 -4.36 12.35 -0.51
N LEU A 5 -4.44 12.52 0.80
CA LEU A 5 -3.48 11.90 1.72
C LEU A 5 -3.64 10.38 1.75
N ILE A 6 -4.85 9.88 1.66
CA ILE A 6 -5.11 8.44 1.62
C ILE A 6 -4.50 7.85 0.35
N ILE A 7 -4.67 8.52 -0.78
CA ILE A 7 -4.11 8.06 -2.06
C ILE A 7 -2.59 8.05 -2.00
N ILE A 8 -1.98 9.13 -1.51
CA ILE A 8 -0.52 9.22 -1.41
C ILE A 8 0.03 8.12 -0.52
N THR A 9 -0.58 7.90 0.63
CA THR A 9 -0.16 6.83 1.55
C THR A 9 -0.28 5.47 0.88
N GLY A 10 -1.38 5.22 0.17
CA GLY A 10 -1.57 3.97 -0.56
C GLY A 10 -0.50 3.74 -1.61
N LEU A 11 -0.12 4.79 -2.35
CA LEU A 11 0.93 4.70 -3.36
C LEU A 11 2.28 4.39 -2.73
N ILE A 12 2.57 4.97 -1.58
CA ILE A 12 3.80 4.69 -0.84
C ILE A 12 3.86 3.22 -0.42
N TYR A 13 2.77 2.71 0.14
CA TYR A 13 2.73 1.31 0.55
C TYR A 13 2.81 0.36 -0.65
N ALA A 14 2.19 0.72 -1.76
CA ALA A 14 2.28 -0.08 -2.98
C ALA A 14 3.73 -0.14 -3.49
N TYR A 15 4.43 0.98 -3.44
CA TYR A 15 5.84 1.03 -3.83
C TYR A 15 6.69 0.14 -2.93
N VAL A 16 6.49 0.24 -1.61
CA VAL A 16 7.25 -0.58 -0.66
C VAL A 16 6.94 -2.06 -0.87
N ALA A 17 5.69 -2.41 -1.15
CA ALA A 17 5.33 -3.79 -1.42
C ALA A 17 6.06 -4.33 -2.65
N ALA A 18 6.11 -3.54 -3.73
CA ALA A 18 6.82 -3.92 -4.94
C ALA A 18 8.32 -4.08 -4.67
N GLU A 19 8.90 -3.18 -3.89
CA GLU A 19 10.31 -3.26 -3.55
C GLU A 19 10.62 -4.52 -2.75
N GLN A 20 9.79 -4.85 -1.75
CA GLN A 20 10.00 -6.05 -0.96
C GLN A 20 9.90 -7.31 -1.82
N TRP A 21 9.02 -7.31 -2.79
CA TRP A 21 8.86 -8.46 -3.68
C TRP A 21 10.01 -8.57 -4.67
N LEU A 22 10.35 -7.47 -5.36
CA LEU A 22 11.27 -7.49 -6.49
C LEU A 22 12.74 -7.40 -6.07
N VAL A 23 13.03 -6.63 -5.02
CA VAL A 23 14.40 -6.35 -4.60
C VAL A 23 14.79 -7.25 -3.44
N GLN A 24 13.98 -7.31 -2.41
CA GLN A 24 14.30 -8.04 -1.19
C GLN A 24 13.88 -9.51 -1.25
N HIS A 25 13.12 -9.91 -2.25
CA HIS A 25 12.58 -11.27 -2.37
C HIS A 25 11.87 -11.72 -1.09
N ASN A 26 11.10 -10.82 -0.50
CA ASN A 26 10.40 -11.08 0.74
C ASN A 26 8.88 -11.05 0.50
N PRO A 27 8.29 -12.20 0.09
CA PRO A 27 6.85 -12.22 -0.23
C PRO A 27 5.96 -11.95 0.98
N HIS A 28 6.42 -12.32 2.18
CA HIS A 28 5.64 -12.10 3.39
C HIS A 28 5.44 -10.60 3.65
N MET A 29 6.52 -9.83 3.61
CA MET A 29 6.45 -8.39 3.80
C MET A 29 5.73 -7.70 2.65
N ALA A 30 5.94 -8.18 1.42
CA ALA A 30 5.22 -7.64 0.28
C ALA A 30 3.71 -7.80 0.46
N MET A 31 3.26 -8.93 0.97
CA MET A 31 1.85 -9.17 1.24
C MET A 31 1.30 -8.20 2.29
N VAL A 32 2.07 -7.95 3.35
CA VAL A 32 1.65 -7.02 4.40
C VAL A 32 1.46 -5.61 3.84
N TYR A 33 2.43 -5.11 3.10
CA TYR A 33 2.35 -3.76 2.55
C TYR A 33 1.30 -3.66 1.43
N ALA A 34 1.12 -4.71 0.65
CA ALA A 34 0.05 -4.76 -0.34
C ALA A 34 -1.32 -4.67 0.35
N GLY A 35 -1.47 -5.32 1.50
CA GLY A 35 -2.68 -5.23 2.31
C GLY A 35 -2.93 -3.80 2.79
N TYR A 36 -1.88 -3.10 3.21
CA TYR A 36 -2.01 -1.70 3.61
C TYR A 36 -2.45 -0.82 2.44
N ALA A 37 -1.88 -1.01 1.27
CA ALA A 37 -2.27 -0.27 0.07
C ALA A 37 -3.74 -0.54 -0.27
N PHE A 38 -4.16 -1.78 -0.19
CA PHE A 38 -5.55 -2.17 -0.44
C PHE A 38 -6.50 -1.52 0.56
N SER A 39 -6.10 -1.50 1.84
CA SER A 39 -6.87 -0.83 2.89
C SER A 39 -7.06 0.65 2.60
N ASN A 40 -6.00 1.31 2.10
CA ASN A 40 -6.10 2.73 1.77
C ASN A 40 -7.08 2.99 0.64
N VAL A 41 -7.13 2.09 -0.34
CA VAL A 41 -8.13 2.17 -1.41
C VAL A 41 -9.54 2.05 -0.83
N GLY A 42 -9.73 1.08 0.07
CA GLY A 42 -11.02 0.90 0.74
C GLY A 42 -11.45 2.15 1.51
N MET A 43 -10.52 2.75 2.25
CA MET A 43 -10.79 3.97 3.01
C MET A 43 -11.17 5.13 2.09
N TYR A 44 -10.50 5.25 0.97
CA TYR A 44 -10.81 6.28 -0.01
C TYR A 44 -12.22 6.12 -0.56
N LEU A 45 -12.63 4.89 -0.84
CA LEU A 45 -13.96 4.62 -1.38
C LEU A 45 -15.07 4.90 -0.36
N LEU A 46 -14.75 4.87 0.94
CA LEU A 46 -15.72 5.17 1.98
C LEU A 46 -15.94 6.66 2.19
N ILE A 47 -15.06 7.50 1.72
CA ILE A 47 -15.22 8.94 1.78
C ILE A 47 -16.22 9.40 0.72
#